data_8dfbbd6daa8363b09116c9a54bc657ad
#
_entry.id   8dfbbd6daa8363b09116c9a54bc657ad
#
_cell.length_a   1.000
_cell.length_b   1.000
_cell.length_c   1.000
_cell.angle_alpha   90.00
_cell.angle_beta   90.00
_cell.angle_gamma   90.00
#
_symmetry.space_group_name_H-M   'P 1'
#
loop_
_entity.id
_entity.type
_entity.pdbx_description
1 polymer ?
#
loop_
_entity_poly.entity_id
_entity_poly.type
_entity_poly.pdbx_seq_one_letter_code
_entity_poly.pdbx_strand_id
1 'polypeptide(L)'
;VGGYHICPRDQHGLTGPCAPSHDKGKDKMRKFLTGITTAAMLMGSAAYAETTLKLVEVITSPERTKVLQGIVDGYEAANPDVTVEIISLPWGQAFEKLATMVAGGDIPDVVEMPDTWQALYAGSGQLASLTDHVADWEHGATLTEKTVAMGSQAGDLYMIPYGFYLRAMFYNKNLLAEAGVEPPETMADFMAASAAVSELEGKSGYCLRGGPGGTNGWVMMAAAMNGTNDFFTDDGKSRMNEPGSVEGIQFMLDLYQKGYAPKDAVSWGFNEIVAGFYSGTCAFLDQDPDALIAISERMPAEDFAVIPMPVGPSGKAFPTIGFAGWSIFKATAHEDKAFDLVAALSAPEANGTWAKRVGVIPVHKGADQDPYFQTEQFEGWFKELNGEQYEPTTMPTYLEKWGYFASTVVLETSQEALLGQRSAQDLADEWAEFLTDEHAKWQAKQ
;
A
#
# COMPACT_ATOMS: atom_id res chain seq x y z
N VAL A 1 -16.88 43.03 38.19
CA VAL A 1 -17.27 44.43 38.30
C VAL A 1 -16.83 45.14 37.02
N GLY A 2 -17.78 45.66 36.27
CA GLY A 2 -17.66 46.56 35.14
C GLY A 2 -17.70 45.87 33.77
N GLY A 3 -18.61 45.99 32.89
CA GLY A 3 -19.68 46.94 32.66
C GLY A 3 -19.81 46.94 31.12
N TYR A 4 -20.78 46.21 30.61
CA TYR A 4 -21.13 46.23 29.16
C TYR A 4 -21.88 47.50 28.85
N HIS A 5 -21.47 48.25 27.82
CA HIS A 5 -22.32 49.24 27.17
C HIS A 5 -22.78 48.71 25.81
N ILE A 6 -24.09 48.53 25.73
CA ILE A 6 -24.83 48.22 24.50
C ILE A 6 -25.30 49.58 23.94
N CYS A 7 -25.12 49.84 22.65
CA CYS A 7 -25.82 50.88 21.89
C CYS A 7 -26.86 50.25 20.96
N PRO A 8 -28.05 50.89 20.80
CA PRO A 8 -29.21 50.28 20.17
C PRO A 8 -29.23 50.45 18.65
N ARG A 9 -29.91 49.50 18.00
CA ARG A 9 -30.36 49.54 16.59
C ARG A 9 -31.37 50.65 16.40
N ASP A 10 -31.22 51.37 15.27
CA ASP A 10 -32.37 51.94 14.57
C ASP A 10 -32.30 51.71 13.07
N GLN A 11 -33.49 51.58 12.49
CA GLN A 11 -33.80 51.17 11.14
C GLN A 11 -33.60 52.31 10.12
N HIS A 12 -33.47 51.92 8.89
CA HIS A 12 -33.52 52.68 7.63
C HIS A 12 -32.21 53.11 6.99
N GLY A 13 -31.90 52.41 5.99
CA GLY A 13 -31.54 52.69 4.61
C GLY A 13 -30.71 53.91 4.22
N LEU A 14 -29.73 53.55 3.36
CA LEU A 14 -29.19 54.34 2.24
C LEU A 14 -28.09 55.41 2.50
N THR A 15 -26.98 55.18 1.77
CA THR A 15 -26.09 56.10 1.02
C THR A 15 -24.98 56.89 1.71
N GLY A 16 -23.79 56.67 1.24
CA GLY A 16 -22.89 57.67 0.69
C GLY A 16 -21.69 58.10 1.54
N PRO A 17 -20.51 58.25 0.90
CA PRO A 17 -19.27 58.46 1.63
C PRO A 17 -18.99 59.96 1.88
N CYS A 18 -18.41 60.25 3.04
CA CYS A 18 -17.89 61.57 3.37
C CYS A 18 -16.37 61.63 3.11
N ALA A 19 -15.98 62.55 2.26
CA ALA A 19 -14.59 63.01 2.08
C ALA A 19 -14.19 64.06 3.11
N PRO A 20 -12.94 64.13 3.53
CA PRO A 20 -12.44 65.30 4.28
C PRO A 20 -11.74 66.31 3.40
N SER A 21 -11.96 67.55 3.79
CA SER A 21 -11.55 68.80 3.19
C SER A 21 -10.03 69.07 3.27
N HIS A 22 -9.60 69.81 2.23
CA HIS A 22 -8.34 70.50 2.14
C HIS A 22 -8.09 71.54 3.22
N ASP A 23 -6.86 71.62 3.70
CA ASP A 23 -6.33 72.94 4.09
C ASP A 23 -4.93 73.16 3.49
N LYS A 24 -4.73 74.40 2.95
CA LYS A 24 -3.56 74.91 2.26
C LYS A 24 -2.70 75.72 3.20
N GLY A 25 -1.43 75.40 3.33
CA GLY A 25 -0.44 76.27 3.96
C GLY A 25 0.88 76.28 3.18
N LYS A 26 1.14 77.41 2.50
CA LYS A 26 2.39 77.76 1.83
C LYS A 26 3.52 78.02 2.84
N ASP A 27 4.76 77.64 2.59
CA ASP A 27 5.84 78.57 2.28
C ASP A 27 7.23 77.92 2.15
N LYS A 28 7.90 78.33 1.07
CA LYS A 28 9.34 78.67 0.82
C LYS A 28 10.50 77.73 1.19
N MET A 29 11.00 77.19 0.14
CA MET A 29 12.35 77.29 -0.48
C MET A 29 13.56 77.55 0.44
N ARG A 30 14.48 76.58 0.48
CA ARG A 30 15.93 76.87 0.42
C ARG A 30 16.72 75.67 -0.14
N LYS A 31 17.45 75.96 -1.22
CA LYS A 31 18.40 75.05 -1.89
C LYS A 31 19.61 74.82 -0.98
N PHE A 32 20.05 73.56 -0.88
CA PHE A 32 21.46 73.21 -0.70
C PHE A 32 21.75 71.93 -1.50
N LEU A 33 22.62 72.08 -2.48
CA LEU A 33 23.26 71.00 -3.17
C LEU A 33 24.26 70.32 -2.23
N THR A 34 24.16 69.03 -2.06
CA THR A 34 25.33 68.19 -1.77
C THR A 34 25.07 66.81 -2.38
N GLY A 35 25.84 66.48 -3.40
CA GLY A 35 25.76 65.18 -4.08
C GLY A 35 26.28 64.09 -3.17
N ILE A 36 25.49 63.08 -3.01
CA ILE A 36 25.92 61.76 -2.55
C ILE A 36 25.47 60.78 -3.63
N THR A 37 26.44 60.29 -4.37
CA THR A 37 26.28 59.21 -5.35
C THR A 37 26.02 57.93 -4.54
N THR A 38 24.75 57.57 -4.33
CA THR A 38 24.38 56.28 -3.79
C THR A 38 24.41 55.27 -4.94
N ALA A 39 25.47 54.47 -5.01
CA ALA A 39 25.50 53.27 -5.82
C ALA A 39 24.43 52.31 -5.28
N ALA A 40 23.27 52.29 -5.90
CA ALA A 40 22.30 51.23 -5.67
C ALA A 40 22.90 49.94 -6.22
N MET A 41 23.44 49.11 -5.32
CA MET A 41 23.63 47.67 -5.60
C MET A 41 22.24 47.09 -5.87
N LEU A 42 21.91 46.94 -7.13
CA LEU A 42 20.89 46.02 -7.59
C LEU A 42 21.39 44.60 -7.22
N MET A 43 21.13 44.15 -6.01
CA MET A 43 21.04 42.72 -5.74
C MET A 43 19.83 42.24 -6.55
N GLY A 44 20.11 41.80 -7.76
CA GLY A 44 19.18 41.03 -8.54
C GLY A 44 18.91 39.74 -7.74
N SER A 45 17.81 39.72 -7.01
CA SER A 45 17.21 38.44 -6.64
C SER A 45 16.98 37.75 -7.97
N ALA A 46 17.82 36.75 -8.30
CA ALA A 46 17.45 35.79 -9.31
C ALA A 46 16.12 35.22 -8.82
N ALA A 47 15.02 35.63 -9.45
CA ALA A 47 13.77 34.92 -9.29
C ALA A 47 14.05 33.55 -9.90
N TYR A 48 14.42 32.59 -9.08
CA TYR A 48 14.37 31.19 -9.46
C TYR A 48 12.91 30.93 -9.84
N ALA A 49 12.68 30.44 -11.04
CA ALA A 49 11.34 30.02 -11.44
C ALA A 49 10.94 28.90 -10.50
N GLU A 50 9.96 29.18 -9.65
CA GLU A 50 9.41 28.21 -8.72
C GLU A 50 8.81 27.05 -9.53
N THR A 51 9.33 25.84 -9.32
CA THR A 51 8.82 24.63 -9.96
C THR A 51 7.83 23.99 -9.01
N THR A 52 6.61 23.76 -9.44
CA THR A 52 5.63 22.98 -8.68
C THR A 52 5.56 21.58 -9.25
N LEU A 53 5.85 20.58 -8.43
CA LEU A 53 5.69 19.16 -8.75
C LEU A 53 4.37 18.66 -8.16
N LYS A 54 3.57 17.94 -8.95
CA LYS A 54 2.37 17.25 -8.48
C LYS A 54 2.72 15.80 -8.09
N LEU A 55 2.52 15.46 -6.84
CA LEU A 55 2.68 14.11 -6.29
C LEU A 55 1.31 13.53 -5.96
N VAL A 56 0.91 12.47 -6.64
CA VAL A 56 -0.32 11.73 -6.32
C VAL A 56 0.00 10.58 -5.38
N GLU A 57 -0.68 10.52 -4.22
CA GLU A 57 -0.74 9.34 -3.35
C GLU A 57 -2.08 8.61 -3.51
N VAL A 58 -2.06 7.27 -3.48
CA VAL A 58 -3.24 6.44 -3.77
C VAL A 58 -3.60 5.46 -2.66
N ILE A 59 -2.67 5.13 -1.77
CA ILE A 59 -2.91 4.33 -0.57
C ILE A 59 -2.92 5.29 0.62
N THR A 60 -4.04 5.98 0.83
CA THR A 60 -4.11 7.13 1.72
C THR A 60 -4.69 6.82 3.09
N SER A 61 -4.06 7.37 4.14
CA SER A 61 -4.63 7.57 5.47
C SER A 61 -4.06 8.85 6.05
N PRO A 62 -4.71 9.47 7.07
CA PRO A 62 -4.17 10.67 7.70
C PRO A 62 -2.72 10.50 8.21
N GLU A 63 -2.40 9.32 8.74
CA GLU A 63 -1.08 8.99 9.26
C GLU A 63 -0.04 8.86 8.14
N ARG A 64 -0.39 8.17 7.05
CA ARG A 64 0.48 8.00 5.87
C ARG A 64 0.76 9.34 5.20
N THR A 65 -0.28 10.11 4.91
CA THR A 65 -0.16 11.45 4.30
C THR A 65 0.71 12.37 5.17
N LYS A 66 0.58 12.28 6.50
CA LYS A 66 1.44 13.05 7.40
C LYS A 66 2.92 12.67 7.32
N VAL A 67 3.22 11.36 7.19
CA VAL A 67 4.61 10.89 7.01
C VAL A 67 5.15 11.36 5.66
N LEU A 68 4.36 11.21 4.60
CA LEU A 68 4.70 11.69 3.26
C LEU A 68 5.01 13.19 3.27
N GLN A 69 4.12 13.99 3.87
CA GLN A 69 4.32 15.43 4.01
C GLN A 69 5.62 15.77 4.74
N GLY A 70 5.96 15.04 5.81
CA GLY A 70 7.20 15.28 6.54
C GLY A 70 8.46 15.01 5.72
N ILE A 71 8.44 14.01 4.83
CA ILE A 71 9.55 13.76 3.90
C ILE A 71 9.61 14.86 2.83
N VAL A 72 8.46 15.25 2.30
CA VAL A 72 8.32 16.33 1.31
C VAL A 72 8.80 17.67 1.88
N ASP A 73 8.40 18.02 3.10
CA ASP A 73 8.87 19.25 3.78
C ASP A 73 10.40 19.30 3.88
N GLY A 74 11.02 18.13 4.16
CA GLY A 74 12.49 18.00 4.17
C GLY A 74 13.12 18.21 2.80
N TYR A 75 12.49 17.69 1.75
CA TYR A 75 12.93 17.88 0.37
C TYR A 75 12.81 19.36 -0.07
N GLU A 76 11.67 20.01 0.19
CA GLU A 76 11.46 21.44 -0.12
C GLU A 76 12.43 22.35 0.64
N ALA A 77 12.74 22.03 1.89
CA ALA A 77 13.73 22.79 2.67
C ALA A 77 15.13 22.72 2.06
N ALA A 78 15.48 21.60 1.42
CA ALA A 78 16.74 21.42 0.70
C ALA A 78 16.71 22.00 -0.73
N ASN A 79 15.52 22.18 -1.31
CA ASN A 79 15.28 22.63 -2.68
C ASN A 79 14.30 23.81 -2.71
N PRO A 80 14.72 25.03 -2.29
CA PRO A 80 13.81 26.17 -2.09
C PRO A 80 13.21 26.74 -3.38
N ASP A 81 13.61 26.24 -4.53
CA ASP A 81 13.04 26.54 -5.85
C ASP A 81 11.98 25.52 -6.31
N VAL A 82 11.65 24.55 -5.45
CA VAL A 82 10.64 23.50 -5.71
C VAL A 82 9.56 23.54 -4.65
N THR A 83 8.32 23.40 -5.08
CA THR A 83 7.15 23.16 -4.24
C THR A 83 6.48 21.87 -4.67
N VAL A 84 6.01 21.05 -3.74
CA VAL A 84 5.35 19.78 -4.02
C VAL A 84 3.88 19.84 -3.60
N GLU A 85 2.98 19.70 -4.54
CA GLU A 85 1.55 19.56 -4.29
C GLU A 85 1.18 18.08 -4.12
N ILE A 86 0.82 17.66 -2.90
CA ILE A 86 0.35 16.29 -2.65
C ILE A 86 -1.16 16.21 -2.95
N ILE A 87 -1.53 15.33 -3.87
CA ILE A 87 -2.90 15.03 -4.27
C ILE A 87 -3.27 13.64 -3.73
N SER A 88 -4.09 13.59 -2.70
CA SER A 88 -4.51 12.33 -2.05
C SER A 88 -5.76 11.76 -2.71
N LEU A 89 -5.64 10.57 -3.30
CA LEU A 89 -6.74 9.84 -3.92
C LEU A 89 -7.07 8.60 -3.07
N PRO A 90 -8.26 8.51 -2.45
CA PRO A 90 -8.65 7.33 -1.67
C PRO A 90 -8.62 6.06 -2.53
N TRP A 91 -8.01 4.99 -2.01
CA TRP A 91 -7.74 3.72 -2.71
C TRP A 91 -8.92 3.21 -3.57
N GLY A 92 -10.12 3.15 -3.01
CA GLY A 92 -11.30 2.62 -3.72
C GLY A 92 -11.74 3.44 -4.96
N GLN A 93 -11.16 4.63 -5.18
CA GLN A 93 -11.48 5.52 -6.30
C GLN A 93 -10.20 5.97 -7.05
N ALA A 94 -9.04 5.62 -6.54
CA ALA A 94 -7.78 6.19 -6.97
C ALA A 94 -7.46 5.84 -8.43
N PHE A 95 -7.70 4.60 -8.85
CA PHE A 95 -7.45 4.16 -10.22
C PHE A 95 -8.27 4.96 -11.25
N GLU A 96 -9.58 5.08 -11.02
CA GLU A 96 -10.47 5.80 -11.94
C GLU A 96 -10.16 7.30 -11.99
N LYS A 97 -9.86 7.89 -10.82
CA LYS A 97 -9.49 9.31 -10.73
C LYS A 97 -8.16 9.59 -11.42
N LEU A 98 -7.13 8.77 -11.16
CA LEU A 98 -5.85 8.91 -11.83
C LEU A 98 -5.99 8.76 -13.35
N ALA A 99 -6.71 7.73 -13.81
CA ALA A 99 -6.98 7.54 -15.24
C ALA A 99 -7.71 8.73 -15.87
N THR A 100 -8.67 9.33 -15.14
CA THR A 100 -9.38 10.54 -15.58
C THR A 100 -8.45 11.75 -15.66
N MET A 101 -7.59 11.97 -14.66
CA MET A 101 -6.59 13.04 -14.67
C MET A 101 -5.66 12.91 -15.86
N VAL A 102 -5.11 11.71 -16.08
CA VAL A 102 -4.19 11.43 -17.20
C VAL A 102 -4.90 11.64 -18.56
N ALA A 103 -6.11 11.12 -18.73
CA ALA A 103 -6.89 11.30 -19.96
C ALA A 103 -7.29 12.77 -20.20
N GLY A 104 -7.51 13.53 -19.13
CA GLY A 104 -7.82 14.98 -19.18
C GLY A 104 -6.60 15.87 -19.41
N GLY A 105 -5.39 15.32 -19.43
CA GLY A 105 -4.14 16.08 -19.58
C GLY A 105 -3.65 16.74 -18.28
N ASP A 106 -4.28 16.49 -17.15
CA ASP A 106 -3.81 16.89 -15.81
C ASP A 106 -2.92 15.79 -15.23
N ILE A 107 -1.79 15.55 -15.88
CA ILE A 107 -0.87 14.46 -15.57
C ILE A 107 0.01 14.87 -14.39
N PRO A 108 0.09 14.06 -13.30
CA PRO A 108 1.02 14.33 -12.21
C PRO A 108 2.47 14.08 -12.63
N ASP A 109 3.42 14.69 -11.92
CA ASP A 109 4.85 14.45 -12.16
C ASP A 109 5.27 13.13 -11.52
N VAL A 110 4.90 12.92 -10.26
CA VAL A 110 5.20 11.73 -9.46
C VAL A 110 3.91 11.06 -9.01
N VAL A 111 3.90 9.75 -8.96
CA VAL A 111 2.75 8.97 -8.50
C VAL A 111 3.19 7.82 -7.59
N GLU A 112 2.45 7.62 -6.49
CA GLU A 112 2.47 6.36 -5.75
C GLU A 112 1.83 5.29 -6.64
N MET A 113 2.65 4.40 -7.20
CA MET A 113 2.25 3.39 -8.17
C MET A 113 2.13 2.03 -7.48
N PRO A 114 0.93 1.45 -7.39
CA PRO A 114 0.76 0.06 -7.01
C PRO A 114 1.24 -0.90 -8.12
N ASP A 115 1.70 -2.07 -7.72
CA ASP A 115 2.10 -3.17 -8.62
C ASP A 115 1.02 -3.50 -9.66
N THR A 116 -0.25 -3.49 -9.22
CA THR A 116 -1.42 -3.79 -10.05
C THR A 116 -1.62 -2.83 -11.23
N TRP A 117 -1.03 -1.63 -11.19
CA TRP A 117 -1.17 -0.62 -12.25
C TRP A 117 0.11 -0.42 -13.05
N GLN A 118 1.25 -0.81 -12.49
CA GLN A 118 2.57 -0.61 -13.12
C GLN A 118 2.61 -1.14 -14.55
N ALA A 119 2.16 -2.38 -14.76
CA ALA A 119 2.18 -3.02 -16.08
C ALA A 119 1.36 -2.24 -17.12
N LEU A 120 0.20 -1.70 -16.72
CA LEU A 120 -0.65 -0.89 -17.58
C LEU A 120 0.04 0.40 -18.01
N TYR A 121 0.54 1.18 -17.04
CA TYR A 121 1.12 2.49 -17.32
C TYR A 121 2.51 2.39 -17.98
N ALA A 122 3.35 1.44 -17.58
CA ALA A 122 4.63 1.19 -18.22
C ALA A 122 4.45 0.62 -19.64
N GLY A 123 3.60 -0.40 -19.81
CA GLY A 123 3.32 -1.04 -21.10
C GLY A 123 2.68 -0.10 -22.12
N SER A 124 1.91 0.90 -21.67
CA SER A 124 1.36 1.96 -22.54
C SER A 124 2.35 3.10 -22.82
N GLY A 125 3.58 3.03 -22.27
CA GLY A 125 4.63 4.04 -22.47
C GLY A 125 4.37 5.38 -21.76
N GLN A 126 3.54 5.39 -20.72
CA GLN A 126 3.19 6.59 -19.97
C GLN A 126 4.15 6.89 -18.81
N LEU A 127 4.97 5.91 -18.37
CA LEU A 127 5.98 6.12 -17.34
C LEU A 127 7.35 6.42 -17.97
N ALA A 128 8.13 7.23 -17.27
CA ALA A 128 9.55 7.42 -17.57
C ALA A 128 10.36 6.22 -17.10
N SER A 129 11.41 5.83 -17.84
CA SER A 129 12.39 4.86 -17.37
C SER A 129 13.27 5.50 -16.30
N LEU A 130 13.40 4.86 -15.16
CA LEU A 130 14.25 5.29 -14.05
C LEU A 130 15.61 4.59 -14.05
N THR A 131 15.90 3.74 -15.04
CA THR A 131 17.09 2.88 -15.09
C THR A 131 18.39 3.66 -14.97
N ASP A 132 18.56 4.68 -15.82
CA ASP A 132 19.78 5.49 -15.83
C ASP A 132 19.84 6.39 -14.58
N HIS A 133 18.73 6.99 -14.19
CA HIS A 133 18.65 7.79 -12.98
C HIS A 133 19.05 7.02 -11.72
N VAL A 134 18.57 5.78 -11.57
CA VAL A 134 18.93 4.92 -10.42
C VAL A 134 20.36 4.45 -10.49
N ALA A 135 20.93 4.22 -11.67
CA ALA A 135 22.34 3.87 -11.83
C ALA A 135 23.27 5.00 -11.37
N ASP A 136 22.88 6.25 -11.58
CA ASP A 136 23.63 7.43 -11.17
C ASP A 136 23.31 7.91 -9.74
N TRP A 137 22.23 7.40 -9.13
CA TRP A 137 21.83 7.76 -7.78
C TRP A 137 22.73 7.10 -6.73
N GLU A 138 23.24 7.89 -5.77
CA GLU A 138 24.19 7.41 -4.74
C GLU A 138 23.67 6.22 -3.92
N HIS A 139 22.34 6.08 -3.75
CA HIS A 139 21.71 4.97 -3.06
C HIS A 139 21.20 3.86 -3.99
N GLY A 140 21.31 3.99 -5.30
CA GLY A 140 20.81 2.99 -6.26
C GLY A 140 21.37 1.60 -6.00
N ALA A 141 22.66 1.48 -5.71
CA ALA A 141 23.32 0.21 -5.39
C ALA A 141 22.89 -0.41 -4.05
N THR A 142 22.21 0.35 -3.19
CA THR A 142 21.69 -0.16 -1.91
C THR A 142 20.32 -0.83 -2.04
N LEU A 143 19.60 -0.62 -3.15
CA LEU A 143 18.36 -1.35 -3.43
C LEU A 143 18.67 -2.86 -3.54
N THR A 144 17.75 -3.69 -3.04
CA THR A 144 17.89 -5.14 -3.21
C THR A 144 17.64 -5.54 -4.66
N GLU A 145 18.20 -6.66 -5.11
CA GLU A 145 17.92 -7.19 -6.45
C GLU A 145 16.43 -7.44 -6.67
N LYS A 146 15.74 -7.89 -5.63
CA LYS A 146 14.29 -8.10 -5.63
C LYS A 146 13.53 -6.80 -5.86
N THR A 147 13.93 -5.71 -5.18
CA THR A 147 13.35 -4.39 -5.36
C THR A 147 13.46 -3.92 -6.81
N VAL A 148 14.66 -4.02 -7.38
CA VAL A 148 14.90 -3.63 -8.78
C VAL A 148 14.09 -4.51 -9.74
N ALA A 149 14.08 -5.83 -9.54
CA ALA A 149 13.33 -6.75 -10.39
C ALA A 149 11.82 -6.45 -10.37
N MET A 150 11.25 -6.18 -9.19
CA MET A 150 9.81 -5.89 -9.05
C MET A 150 9.40 -4.54 -9.65
N GLY A 151 10.28 -3.52 -9.54
CA GLY A 151 10.03 -2.21 -10.15
C GLY A 151 10.26 -2.18 -11.67
N SER A 152 10.80 -3.27 -12.26
CA SER A 152 11.17 -3.35 -13.67
C SER A 152 10.12 -4.05 -14.52
N GLN A 153 10.05 -3.62 -15.79
CA GLN A 153 9.26 -4.27 -16.83
C GLN A 153 10.01 -4.20 -18.17
N ALA A 154 10.05 -5.30 -18.89
CA ALA A 154 10.75 -5.43 -20.18
C ALA A 154 12.23 -4.97 -20.14
N GLY A 155 12.88 -5.07 -18.97
CA GLY A 155 14.28 -4.72 -18.76
C GLY A 155 14.55 -3.31 -18.24
N ASP A 156 13.55 -2.43 -18.22
CA ASP A 156 13.64 -1.06 -17.69
C ASP A 156 12.97 -0.94 -16.32
N LEU A 157 13.54 -0.12 -15.44
CA LEU A 157 12.97 0.22 -14.14
C LEU A 157 11.97 1.38 -14.31
N TYR A 158 10.72 1.18 -13.94
CA TYR A 158 9.66 2.19 -14.03
C TYR A 158 9.15 2.66 -12.67
N MET A 159 9.54 2.00 -11.60
CA MET A 159 9.16 2.33 -10.25
C MET A 159 10.30 1.99 -9.29
N ILE A 160 10.56 2.85 -8.31
CA ILE A 160 11.33 2.47 -7.12
C ILE A 160 10.33 1.99 -6.07
N PRO A 161 10.19 0.68 -5.82
CA PRO A 161 9.36 0.19 -4.73
C PRO A 161 9.79 0.80 -3.41
N TYR A 162 8.85 1.24 -2.60
CA TYR A 162 9.14 1.73 -1.25
C TYR A 162 8.96 0.65 -0.17
N GLY A 163 8.34 -0.46 -0.51
CA GLY A 163 8.13 -1.57 0.43
C GLY A 163 7.31 -2.70 -0.16
N PHE A 164 7.37 -3.82 0.54
CA PHE A 164 6.64 -5.03 0.21
C PHE A 164 5.51 -5.27 1.21
N TYR A 165 4.37 -5.69 0.69
CA TYR A 165 3.22 -6.23 1.40
C TYR A 165 3.26 -7.74 1.24
N LEU A 166 3.96 -8.43 2.15
CA LEU A 166 4.10 -9.88 2.15
C LEU A 166 3.21 -10.47 3.23
N ARG A 167 2.40 -11.47 2.88
CA ARG A 167 1.54 -12.17 3.84
C ARG A 167 2.37 -13.07 4.74
N ALA A 168 2.11 -12.99 6.06
CA ALA A 168 2.60 -13.95 7.05
C ALA A 168 1.51 -14.18 8.10
N MET A 169 1.70 -15.13 9.00
CA MET A 169 0.71 -15.54 9.98
C MET A 169 0.97 -14.88 11.33
N PHE A 170 0.09 -13.94 11.71
CA PHE A 170 0.00 -13.47 13.10
C PHE A 170 -0.64 -14.54 13.98
N TYR A 171 -0.14 -14.70 15.20
CA TYR A 171 -0.76 -15.57 16.17
C TYR A 171 -0.83 -14.94 17.57
N ASN A 172 -1.92 -15.23 18.30
CA ASN A 172 -2.15 -14.77 19.66
C ASN A 172 -1.57 -15.81 20.62
N LYS A 173 -0.48 -15.46 21.31
CA LYS A 173 0.24 -16.35 22.25
C LYS A 173 -0.63 -16.83 23.40
N ASN A 174 -1.49 -15.95 23.91
CA ASN A 174 -2.35 -16.27 25.05
C ASN A 174 -3.42 -17.31 24.67
N LEU A 175 -4.05 -17.16 23.50
CA LEU A 175 -5.05 -18.12 23.03
C LEU A 175 -4.45 -19.48 22.70
N LEU A 176 -3.23 -19.51 22.12
CA LEU A 176 -2.53 -20.76 21.87
C LEU A 176 -2.17 -21.47 23.20
N ALA A 177 -1.64 -20.72 24.17
CA ALA A 177 -1.30 -21.26 25.48
C ALA A 177 -2.55 -21.80 26.22
N GLU A 178 -3.70 -21.09 26.16
CA GLU A 178 -4.97 -21.51 26.74
C GLU A 178 -5.51 -22.80 26.08
N ALA A 179 -5.39 -22.91 24.75
CA ALA A 179 -5.77 -24.10 23.99
C ALA A 179 -4.75 -25.25 24.08
N GLY A 180 -3.56 -24.99 24.63
CA GLY A 180 -2.49 -25.99 24.78
C GLY A 180 -1.86 -26.41 23.43
N VAL A 181 -1.77 -25.51 22.49
CA VAL A 181 -1.21 -25.75 21.14
C VAL A 181 -0.02 -24.84 20.86
N GLU A 182 0.88 -25.29 19.99
CA GLU A 182 2.03 -24.54 19.52
C GLU A 182 1.69 -23.76 18.22
N PRO A 183 2.47 -22.74 17.85
CA PRO A 183 2.34 -22.09 16.55
C PRO A 183 2.49 -23.08 15.39
N PRO A 184 1.62 -23.03 14.37
CA PRO A 184 1.61 -24.02 13.29
C PRO A 184 2.79 -23.86 12.33
N GLU A 185 3.43 -24.97 11.96
CA GLU A 185 4.47 -25.02 10.93
C GLU A 185 3.90 -25.51 9.58
N THR A 186 2.88 -26.35 9.62
CA THR A 186 2.24 -26.92 8.43
C THR A 186 0.76 -26.53 8.34
N MET A 187 0.18 -26.67 7.15
CA MET A 187 -1.27 -26.48 6.93
C MET A 187 -2.10 -27.42 7.82
N ALA A 188 -1.61 -28.64 8.08
CA ALA A 188 -2.27 -29.58 8.97
C ALA A 188 -2.25 -29.09 10.42
N ASP A 189 -1.12 -28.55 10.90
CA ASP A 189 -1.01 -27.97 12.25
C ASP A 189 -1.90 -26.75 12.38
N PHE A 190 -1.99 -25.91 11.33
CA PHE A 190 -2.87 -24.74 11.31
C PHE A 190 -4.34 -25.11 11.46
N MET A 191 -4.79 -26.14 10.75
CA MET A 191 -6.16 -26.68 10.90
C MET A 191 -6.39 -27.21 12.31
N ALA A 192 -5.45 -28.00 12.86
CA ALA A 192 -5.55 -28.60 14.19
C ALA A 192 -5.54 -27.54 15.30
N ALA A 193 -4.64 -26.56 15.21
CA ALA A 193 -4.57 -25.47 16.18
C ALA A 193 -5.83 -24.57 16.11
N SER A 194 -6.34 -24.29 14.90
CA SER A 194 -7.59 -23.57 14.72
C SER A 194 -8.79 -24.29 15.35
N ALA A 195 -8.85 -25.61 15.19
CA ALA A 195 -9.88 -26.43 15.84
C ALA A 195 -9.79 -26.34 17.36
N ALA A 196 -8.58 -26.52 17.93
CA ALA A 196 -8.37 -26.53 19.39
C ALA A 196 -8.73 -25.16 20.01
N VAL A 197 -8.34 -24.05 19.40
CA VAL A 197 -8.71 -22.71 19.88
C VAL A 197 -10.23 -22.50 19.82
N SER A 198 -10.89 -23.06 18.81
CA SER A 198 -12.34 -22.90 18.65
C SER A 198 -13.18 -23.70 19.70
N GLU A 199 -12.55 -24.56 20.48
CA GLU A 199 -13.18 -25.20 21.66
C GLU A 199 -13.25 -24.22 22.86
N LEU A 200 -12.47 -23.14 22.87
CA LEU A 200 -12.53 -22.11 23.90
C LEU A 200 -13.81 -21.28 23.75
N GLU A 201 -14.47 -20.96 24.87
CA GLU A 201 -15.73 -20.21 24.84
C GLU A 201 -15.59 -18.83 24.18
N GLY A 202 -16.37 -18.61 23.14
CA GLY A 202 -16.41 -17.33 22.39
C GLY A 202 -15.16 -17.04 21.57
N LYS A 203 -14.31 -18.04 21.30
CA LYS A 203 -13.11 -17.91 20.50
C LYS A 203 -13.24 -18.62 19.15
N SER A 204 -12.40 -18.23 18.22
CA SER A 204 -12.26 -18.84 16.91
C SER A 204 -10.78 -19.03 16.60
N GLY A 205 -10.44 -20.05 15.81
CA GLY A 205 -9.07 -20.26 15.38
C GLY A 205 -8.58 -19.17 14.45
N TYR A 206 -9.34 -18.86 13.42
CA TYR A 206 -8.87 -18.04 12.31
C TYR A 206 -9.78 -16.85 11.98
N CYS A 207 -9.20 -15.66 11.87
CA CYS A 207 -9.85 -14.45 11.38
C CYS A 207 -9.96 -14.51 9.84
N LEU A 208 -10.84 -15.33 9.31
CA LEU A 208 -11.04 -15.51 7.88
C LEU A 208 -11.55 -14.22 7.23
N ARG A 209 -10.97 -13.83 6.10
CA ARG A 209 -11.41 -12.71 5.29
C ARG A 209 -12.32 -13.18 4.16
N GLY A 210 -13.61 -13.34 4.44
CA GLY A 210 -14.62 -13.72 3.45
C GLY A 210 -15.19 -12.53 2.66
N GLY A 211 -14.88 -11.29 3.07
CA GLY A 211 -15.30 -10.05 2.43
C GLY A 211 -14.24 -9.49 1.48
N PRO A 212 -14.36 -8.18 1.11
CA PRO A 212 -13.48 -7.55 0.14
C PRO A 212 -11.99 -7.74 0.45
N GLY A 213 -11.20 -8.16 -0.54
CA GLY A 213 -9.76 -8.41 -0.44
C GLY A 213 -9.38 -9.80 0.07
N GLY A 214 -10.35 -10.73 0.22
CA GLY A 214 -10.10 -12.10 0.63
C GLY A 214 -9.37 -12.96 -0.42
N THR A 215 -9.33 -12.55 -1.68
CA THR A 215 -8.72 -13.29 -2.80
C THR A 215 -7.29 -13.76 -2.53
N ASN A 216 -6.48 -12.94 -1.84
CA ASN A 216 -5.11 -13.31 -1.49
C ASN A 216 -5.04 -14.58 -0.65
N GLY A 217 -5.90 -14.70 0.37
CA GLY A 217 -5.98 -15.90 1.20
C GLY A 217 -6.39 -17.15 0.41
N TRP A 218 -7.40 -17.04 -0.44
CA TRP A 218 -7.85 -18.16 -1.28
C TRP A 218 -6.77 -18.67 -2.22
N VAL A 219 -6.10 -17.74 -2.94
CA VAL A 219 -5.01 -18.08 -3.87
C VAL A 219 -3.83 -18.69 -3.14
N MET A 220 -3.43 -18.11 -2.01
CA MET A 220 -2.29 -18.56 -1.22
C MET A 220 -2.49 -19.98 -0.68
N MET A 221 -3.69 -20.31 -0.15
CA MET A 221 -3.99 -21.65 0.35
C MET A 221 -4.12 -22.65 -0.80
N ALA A 222 -4.68 -22.24 -1.95
CA ALA A 222 -4.71 -23.09 -3.14
C ALA A 222 -3.28 -23.41 -3.63
N ALA A 223 -2.40 -22.42 -3.71
CA ALA A 223 -1.00 -22.61 -4.10
C ALA A 223 -0.24 -23.50 -3.12
N ALA A 224 -0.42 -23.32 -1.79
CA ALA A 224 0.25 -24.11 -0.76
C ALA A 224 -0.13 -25.59 -0.84
N MET A 225 -1.42 -25.91 -1.05
CA MET A 225 -1.87 -27.29 -1.19
C MET A 225 -1.52 -27.89 -2.56
N ASN A 226 -1.47 -27.08 -3.63
CA ASN A 226 -1.09 -27.51 -4.97
C ASN A 226 0.44 -27.67 -5.15
N GLY A 227 1.24 -27.00 -4.32
CA GLY A 227 2.69 -27.07 -4.32
C GLY A 227 3.39 -26.21 -5.39
N THR A 228 2.69 -25.22 -5.95
CA THR A 228 3.24 -24.26 -6.91
C THR A 228 2.52 -22.92 -6.83
N ASN A 229 3.22 -21.82 -7.14
CA ASN A 229 2.67 -20.48 -7.31
C ASN A 229 2.46 -20.08 -8.78
N ASP A 230 2.70 -20.99 -9.72
CA ASP A 230 2.39 -20.77 -11.12
C ASP A 230 0.87 -20.79 -11.33
N PHE A 231 0.31 -19.70 -11.83
CA PHE A 231 -1.13 -19.63 -12.13
C PHE A 231 -1.54 -20.44 -13.35
N PHE A 232 -0.58 -20.68 -14.27
CA PHE A 232 -0.85 -21.30 -15.57
C PHE A 232 0.12 -22.42 -15.86
N THR A 233 -0.36 -23.40 -16.57
CA THR A 233 0.43 -24.47 -17.19
C THR A 233 1.13 -23.98 -18.46
N ASP A 234 2.06 -24.73 -18.99
CA ASP A 234 2.79 -24.40 -20.23
C ASP A 234 1.85 -24.20 -21.43
N ASP A 235 0.70 -24.88 -21.45
CA ASP A 235 -0.34 -24.74 -22.49
C ASP A 235 -1.33 -23.59 -22.18
N GLY A 236 -1.06 -22.79 -21.15
CA GLY A 236 -1.81 -21.58 -20.83
C GLY A 236 -3.09 -21.77 -20.04
N LYS A 237 -3.37 -22.99 -19.57
CA LYS A 237 -4.54 -23.25 -18.72
C LYS A 237 -4.29 -22.86 -17.27
N SER A 238 -5.31 -22.36 -16.60
CA SER A 238 -5.21 -22.08 -15.18
C SER A 238 -5.06 -23.35 -14.35
N ARG A 239 -4.24 -23.27 -13.29
CA ARG A 239 -4.04 -24.33 -12.31
C ARG A 239 -5.06 -24.31 -11.16
N MET A 240 -6.00 -23.35 -11.16
CA MET A 240 -6.93 -23.17 -10.03
C MET A 240 -7.88 -24.36 -9.83
N ASN A 241 -8.07 -25.23 -10.81
CA ASN A 241 -8.87 -26.46 -10.69
C ASN A 241 -8.02 -27.74 -10.67
N GLU A 242 -6.71 -27.65 -10.53
CA GLU A 242 -5.90 -28.83 -10.21
C GLU A 242 -6.27 -29.40 -8.83
N PRO A 243 -6.15 -30.70 -8.60
CA PRO A 243 -6.60 -31.32 -7.36
C PRO A 243 -6.10 -30.65 -6.08
N GLY A 244 -4.82 -30.25 -6.03
CA GLY A 244 -4.26 -29.54 -4.87
C GLY A 244 -4.86 -28.15 -4.68
N SER A 245 -5.14 -27.41 -5.75
CA SER A 245 -5.81 -26.10 -5.66
C SER A 245 -7.23 -26.26 -5.10
N VAL A 246 -7.97 -27.29 -5.54
CA VAL A 246 -9.29 -27.61 -5.00
C VAL A 246 -9.21 -27.96 -3.52
N GLU A 247 -8.19 -28.75 -3.11
CA GLU A 247 -7.95 -29.06 -1.70
C GLU A 247 -7.66 -27.80 -0.86
N GLY A 248 -6.92 -26.81 -1.42
CA GLY A 248 -6.66 -25.53 -0.75
C GLY A 248 -7.92 -24.66 -0.62
N ILE A 249 -8.77 -24.64 -1.62
CA ILE A 249 -10.08 -23.99 -1.54
C ILE A 249 -10.95 -24.70 -0.49
N GLN A 250 -10.99 -26.03 -0.49
CA GLN A 250 -11.73 -26.81 0.51
C GLN A 250 -11.19 -26.56 1.92
N PHE A 251 -9.87 -26.41 2.09
CA PHE A 251 -9.26 -26.07 3.37
C PHE A 251 -9.81 -24.75 3.95
N MET A 252 -9.95 -23.73 3.14
CA MET A 252 -10.55 -22.44 3.54
C MET A 252 -12.03 -22.62 3.90
N LEU A 253 -12.78 -23.40 3.11
CA LEU A 253 -14.18 -23.70 3.42
C LEU A 253 -14.31 -24.46 4.73
N ASP A 254 -13.43 -25.43 4.98
CA ASP A 254 -13.42 -26.22 6.21
C ASP A 254 -13.18 -25.36 7.46
N LEU A 255 -12.25 -24.39 7.41
CA LEU A 255 -12.02 -23.45 8.51
C LEU A 255 -13.31 -22.71 8.92
N TYR A 256 -14.12 -22.33 7.95
CA TYR A 256 -15.38 -21.62 8.22
C TYR A 256 -16.52 -22.59 8.58
N GLN A 257 -16.76 -23.60 7.75
CA GLN A 257 -17.93 -24.49 7.88
C GLN A 257 -17.86 -25.40 9.11
N LYS A 258 -16.65 -25.72 9.59
CA LYS A 258 -16.43 -26.44 10.86
C LYS A 258 -16.52 -25.52 12.09
N GLY A 259 -16.70 -24.22 11.88
CA GLY A 259 -16.85 -23.24 12.97
C GLY A 259 -15.53 -22.77 13.56
N TYR A 260 -14.40 -22.91 12.84
CA TYR A 260 -13.09 -22.45 13.29
C TYR A 260 -12.83 -20.97 12.93
N ALA A 261 -13.75 -20.34 12.21
CA ALA A 261 -13.80 -18.91 11.97
C ALA A 261 -15.12 -18.32 12.50
N PRO A 262 -15.18 -17.03 12.85
CA PRO A 262 -16.42 -16.37 13.25
C PRO A 262 -17.49 -16.46 12.15
N LYS A 263 -18.76 -16.59 12.55
CA LYS A 263 -19.87 -16.68 11.57
C LYS A 263 -19.98 -15.46 10.66
N ASP A 264 -19.64 -14.28 11.17
CA ASP A 264 -19.70 -13.03 10.42
C ASP A 264 -18.50 -12.88 9.47
N ALA A 265 -17.47 -13.72 9.58
CA ALA A 265 -16.26 -13.71 8.78
C ALA A 265 -16.54 -13.85 7.28
N VAL A 266 -17.69 -14.37 6.87
CA VAL A 266 -18.15 -14.42 5.48
C VAL A 266 -18.16 -13.02 4.82
N SER A 267 -18.34 -11.95 5.60
CA SER A 267 -18.38 -10.58 5.12
C SER A 267 -17.22 -9.71 5.61
N TRP A 268 -16.33 -10.25 6.41
CA TRP A 268 -15.23 -9.49 7.00
C TRP A 268 -14.23 -9.03 5.94
N GLY A 269 -13.96 -7.72 5.91
CA GLY A 269 -12.89 -7.09 5.19
C GLY A 269 -11.66 -6.89 6.08
N PHE A 270 -10.76 -6.00 5.67
CA PHE A 270 -9.50 -5.72 6.38
C PHE A 270 -9.72 -5.29 7.84
N ASN A 271 -10.58 -4.30 8.06
CA ASN A 271 -10.78 -3.75 9.40
C ASN A 271 -11.35 -4.78 10.39
N GLU A 272 -12.27 -5.63 9.92
CA GLU A 272 -12.93 -6.63 10.76
C GLU A 272 -11.97 -7.76 11.13
N ILE A 273 -11.15 -8.27 10.18
CA ILE A 273 -10.17 -9.33 10.51
C ILE A 273 -9.10 -8.84 11.48
N VAL A 274 -8.60 -7.62 11.28
CA VAL A 274 -7.61 -7.01 12.19
C VAL A 274 -8.21 -6.75 13.57
N ALA A 275 -9.46 -6.26 13.62
CA ALA A 275 -10.19 -6.07 14.87
C ALA A 275 -10.47 -7.40 15.58
N GLY A 276 -10.85 -8.44 14.86
CA GLY A 276 -11.04 -9.78 15.39
C GLY A 276 -9.78 -10.33 16.05
N PHE A 277 -8.62 -10.08 15.46
CA PHE A 277 -7.35 -10.51 16.01
C PHE A 277 -6.96 -9.73 17.27
N TYR A 278 -6.87 -8.39 17.21
CA TYR A 278 -6.42 -7.62 18.37
C TYR A 278 -7.42 -7.65 19.54
N SER A 279 -8.69 -7.92 19.30
CA SER A 279 -9.68 -8.15 20.37
C SER A 279 -9.61 -9.55 21.01
N GLY A 280 -8.78 -10.44 20.46
CA GLY A 280 -8.68 -11.81 20.91
C GLY A 280 -9.94 -12.65 20.58
N THR A 281 -10.67 -12.28 19.51
CA THR A 281 -11.76 -13.10 18.97
C THR A 281 -11.20 -14.30 18.21
N CYS A 282 -10.11 -14.12 17.45
CA CYS A 282 -9.42 -15.18 16.73
C CYS A 282 -7.96 -15.29 17.13
N ALA A 283 -7.42 -16.52 17.06
CA ALA A 283 -6.02 -16.78 17.37
C ALA A 283 -5.07 -16.51 16.23
N PHE A 284 -5.50 -16.70 14.99
CA PHE A 284 -4.67 -16.54 13.79
C PHE A 284 -5.25 -15.50 12.83
N LEU A 285 -4.33 -14.79 12.16
CA LEU A 285 -4.63 -13.82 11.10
C LEU A 285 -3.50 -13.85 10.07
N ASP A 286 -3.80 -14.19 8.81
CA ASP A 286 -2.86 -13.98 7.71
C ASP A 286 -2.97 -12.55 7.21
N GLN A 287 -1.90 -11.78 7.31
CA GLN A 287 -1.93 -10.39 6.88
C GLN A 287 -0.53 -9.84 6.59
N ASP A 288 -0.53 -8.73 5.85
CA ASP A 288 0.65 -7.92 5.52
C ASP A 288 1.10 -7.11 6.75
N PRO A 289 2.33 -6.54 6.73
CA PRO A 289 2.83 -5.74 7.84
C PRO A 289 2.00 -4.49 8.17
N ASP A 290 1.13 -4.03 7.27
CA ASP A 290 0.23 -2.88 7.50
C ASP A 290 -0.76 -3.11 8.65
N ALA A 291 -1.16 -4.36 8.90
CA ALA A 291 -1.98 -4.74 10.05
C ALA A 291 -1.27 -4.53 11.39
N LEU A 292 0.07 -4.63 11.41
CA LEU A 292 0.87 -4.52 12.62
C LEU A 292 0.67 -3.19 13.35
N ILE A 293 0.45 -2.09 12.61
CA ILE A 293 0.21 -0.77 13.19
C ILE A 293 -1.01 -0.81 14.12
N ALA A 294 -2.15 -1.23 13.59
CA ALA A 294 -3.40 -1.27 14.34
C ALA A 294 -3.37 -2.33 15.47
N ILE A 295 -2.67 -3.42 15.26
CA ILE A 295 -2.50 -4.48 16.27
C ILE A 295 -1.62 -3.97 17.43
N SER A 296 -0.45 -3.37 17.14
CA SER A 296 0.49 -2.89 18.15
C SER A 296 -0.04 -1.72 18.98
N GLU A 297 -1.00 -0.96 18.47
CA GLU A 297 -1.69 0.08 19.25
C GLU A 297 -2.65 -0.50 20.31
N ARG A 298 -3.08 -1.75 20.17
CA ARG A 298 -4.17 -2.36 20.94
C ARG A 298 -3.81 -3.65 21.67
N MET A 299 -2.70 -4.29 21.27
CA MET A 299 -2.17 -5.50 21.92
C MET A 299 -0.74 -5.25 22.41
N PRO A 300 -0.39 -5.67 23.63
CA PRO A 300 1.00 -5.74 24.08
C PRO A 300 1.85 -6.61 23.14
N ALA A 301 3.09 -6.19 22.87
CA ALA A 301 4.00 -6.93 21.98
C ALA A 301 4.29 -8.37 22.46
N GLU A 302 4.24 -8.60 23.78
CA GLU A 302 4.41 -9.93 24.37
C GLU A 302 3.25 -10.90 24.10
N ASP A 303 2.07 -10.40 23.72
CA ASP A 303 0.84 -11.20 23.55
C ASP A 303 0.71 -11.81 22.16
N PHE A 304 1.51 -11.37 21.18
CA PHE A 304 1.44 -11.89 19.82
C PHE A 304 2.83 -11.95 19.17
N ALA A 305 2.93 -12.72 18.09
CA ALA A 305 4.08 -12.70 17.19
C ALA A 305 3.64 -13.02 15.77
N VAL A 306 4.59 -12.97 14.84
CA VAL A 306 4.38 -13.29 13.42
C VAL A 306 5.33 -14.41 13.01
N ILE A 307 4.75 -15.46 12.44
CA ILE A 307 5.47 -16.59 11.89
C ILE A 307 5.26 -16.64 10.37
N PRO A 308 6.13 -17.34 9.63
CA PRO A 308 5.89 -17.62 8.22
C PRO A 308 4.54 -18.32 7.99
N MET A 309 3.99 -18.18 6.79
CA MET A 309 2.84 -18.98 6.39
C MET A 309 3.14 -20.47 6.49
N PRO A 310 2.20 -21.27 7.03
CA PRO A 310 2.37 -22.71 7.16
C PRO A 310 2.61 -23.39 5.81
N VAL A 311 3.56 -24.34 5.77
CA VAL A 311 3.88 -25.06 4.55
C VAL A 311 2.82 -26.09 4.19
N GLY A 312 2.58 -26.25 2.91
CA GLY A 312 1.71 -27.28 2.35
C GLY A 312 2.38 -28.65 2.29
N PRO A 313 1.69 -29.66 1.70
CA PRO A 313 2.22 -31.03 1.59
C PRO A 313 3.52 -31.16 0.80
N SER A 314 3.84 -30.21 -0.07
CA SER A 314 5.11 -30.14 -0.80
C SER A 314 6.30 -29.70 0.06
N GLY A 315 6.09 -29.29 1.31
CA GLY A 315 7.08 -28.67 2.17
C GLY A 315 7.34 -27.19 1.84
N LYS A 316 6.49 -26.58 1.01
CA LYS A 316 6.59 -25.18 0.60
C LYS A 316 5.35 -24.39 1.00
N ALA A 317 5.54 -23.08 1.19
CA ALA A 317 4.46 -22.11 1.27
C ALA A 317 4.66 -21.03 0.20
N PHE A 318 3.54 -20.45 -0.23
CA PHE A 318 3.49 -19.49 -1.32
C PHE A 318 2.77 -18.21 -0.88
N PRO A 319 3.34 -17.47 0.12
CA PRO A 319 2.73 -16.24 0.61
C PRO A 319 2.54 -15.24 -0.51
N THR A 320 1.40 -14.56 -0.55
CA THR A 320 1.18 -13.52 -1.55
C THR A 320 2.01 -12.29 -1.23
N ILE A 321 2.62 -11.72 -2.26
CA ILE A 321 3.41 -10.50 -2.17
C ILE A 321 2.86 -9.44 -3.12
N GLY A 322 2.67 -8.24 -2.60
CA GLY A 322 2.40 -7.04 -3.37
C GLY A 322 3.45 -5.98 -3.06
N PHE A 323 3.49 -4.92 -3.83
CA PHE A 323 4.37 -3.79 -3.61
C PHE A 323 3.75 -2.50 -4.17
N ALA A 324 4.24 -1.40 -3.69
CA ALA A 324 3.98 -0.09 -4.28
C ALA A 324 5.27 0.74 -4.20
N GLY A 325 5.34 1.77 -5.00
CA GLY A 325 6.52 2.59 -5.09
C GLY A 325 6.27 3.92 -5.78
N TRP A 326 7.34 4.62 -6.07
CA TRP A 326 7.29 5.93 -6.71
C TRP A 326 7.65 5.80 -8.19
N SER A 327 6.76 6.28 -9.05
CA SER A 327 6.94 6.34 -10.50
C SER A 327 6.83 7.78 -11.00
N ILE A 328 7.41 8.04 -12.16
CA ILE A 328 7.37 9.34 -12.82
C ILE A 328 6.59 9.20 -14.13
N PHE A 329 5.62 10.10 -14.36
CA PHE A 329 4.96 10.15 -15.66
C PHE A 329 5.89 10.77 -16.70
N LYS A 330 6.04 10.10 -17.83
CA LYS A 330 6.90 10.56 -18.95
C LYS A 330 6.50 11.93 -19.52
N ALA A 331 5.26 12.34 -19.33
CA ALA A 331 4.74 13.61 -19.80
C ALA A 331 5.12 14.81 -18.89
N THR A 332 5.80 14.58 -17.76
CA THR A 332 6.30 15.67 -16.91
C THR A 332 7.24 16.59 -17.70
N ALA A 333 7.16 17.88 -17.42
CA ALA A 333 8.12 18.86 -17.94
C ALA A 333 9.38 18.98 -17.06
N HIS A 334 9.44 18.24 -15.94
CA HIS A 334 10.42 18.40 -14.85
C HIS A 334 11.02 17.06 -14.41
N GLU A 335 11.39 16.20 -15.38
CA GLU A 335 11.81 14.80 -15.10
C GLU A 335 12.96 14.73 -14.08
N ASP A 336 14.01 15.55 -14.23
CA ASP A 336 15.14 15.54 -13.29
C ASP A 336 14.69 15.92 -11.86
N LYS A 337 13.87 16.97 -11.71
CA LYS A 337 13.35 17.37 -10.38
C LYS A 337 12.36 16.37 -9.81
N ALA A 338 11.56 15.72 -10.66
CA ALA A 338 10.67 14.64 -10.24
C ALA A 338 11.49 13.44 -9.76
N PHE A 339 12.62 13.14 -10.43
CA PHE A 339 13.52 12.09 -9.94
C PHE A 339 14.22 12.48 -8.63
N ASP A 340 14.67 13.72 -8.47
CA ASP A 340 15.23 14.20 -7.19
C ASP A 340 14.24 14.02 -6.03
N LEU A 341 12.94 14.29 -6.27
CA LEU A 341 11.88 14.01 -5.28
C LEU A 341 11.73 12.52 -5.02
N VAL A 342 11.67 11.68 -6.07
CA VAL A 342 11.59 10.22 -5.94
C VAL A 342 12.82 9.68 -5.19
N ALA A 343 14.02 10.18 -5.47
CA ALA A 343 15.25 9.83 -4.78
C ALA A 343 15.19 10.19 -3.29
N ALA A 344 14.66 11.39 -2.95
CA ALA A 344 14.48 11.81 -1.56
C ALA A 344 13.45 10.93 -0.82
N LEU A 345 12.32 10.59 -1.45
CA LEU A 345 11.31 9.68 -0.92
C LEU A 345 11.84 8.26 -0.73
N SER A 346 12.77 7.84 -1.58
CA SER A 346 13.32 6.48 -1.60
C SER A 346 14.66 6.35 -0.87
N ALA A 347 15.26 7.44 -0.37
CA ALA A 347 16.53 7.37 0.36
C ALA A 347 16.42 6.43 1.59
N PRO A 348 17.49 5.70 1.98
CA PRO A 348 17.41 4.69 3.03
C PRO A 348 16.76 5.16 4.35
N GLU A 349 17.05 6.39 4.79
CA GLU A 349 16.47 6.95 6.01
C GLU A 349 14.98 7.27 5.84
N ALA A 350 14.59 7.88 4.71
CA ALA A 350 13.20 8.18 4.38
C ALA A 350 12.40 6.88 4.21
N ASN A 351 12.95 5.90 3.48
CA ASN A 351 12.35 4.59 3.29
C ASN A 351 12.20 3.82 4.61
N GLY A 352 13.22 3.84 5.48
CA GLY A 352 13.14 3.23 6.81
C GLY A 352 12.05 3.89 7.68
N THR A 353 11.93 5.22 7.64
CA THR A 353 10.85 5.95 8.33
C THR A 353 9.49 5.59 7.76
N TRP A 354 9.36 5.56 6.44
CA TRP A 354 8.15 5.13 5.75
C TRP A 354 7.75 3.71 6.15
N ALA A 355 8.68 2.75 6.04
CA ALA A 355 8.43 1.36 6.36
C ALA A 355 7.91 1.14 7.78
N LYS A 356 8.51 1.81 8.75
CA LYS A 356 8.10 1.74 10.18
C LYS A 356 6.73 2.37 10.46
N ARG A 357 6.33 3.38 9.68
CA ARG A 357 5.13 4.17 9.95
C ARG A 357 3.92 3.73 9.13
N VAL A 358 4.14 3.14 7.97
CA VAL A 358 3.07 2.70 7.09
C VAL A 358 2.90 1.17 7.04
N GLY A 359 3.80 0.42 7.69
CA GLY A 359 3.74 -1.02 7.80
C GLY A 359 4.06 -1.70 6.47
N VAL A 360 5.33 -1.62 6.03
CA VAL A 360 5.84 -2.35 4.86
C VAL A 360 7.23 -2.88 5.16
N ILE A 361 7.67 -3.88 4.42
CA ILE A 361 9.04 -4.39 4.50
C ILE A 361 9.93 -3.46 3.70
N PRO A 362 11.01 -2.90 4.29
CA PRO A 362 11.89 -1.96 3.62
C PRO A 362 12.67 -2.61 2.46
N VAL A 363 13.13 -1.78 1.51
CA VAL A 363 13.65 -2.23 0.21
C VAL A 363 15.16 -2.14 0.05
N HIS A 364 15.86 -1.57 1.02
CA HIS A 364 17.32 -1.41 0.98
C HIS A 364 18.04 -2.58 1.65
N LYS A 365 19.21 -2.95 1.12
CA LYS A 365 20.11 -3.95 1.73
C LYS A 365 20.49 -3.53 3.15
N GLY A 366 20.36 -4.45 4.09
CA GLY A 366 20.68 -4.22 5.49
C GLY A 366 19.63 -3.47 6.29
N ALA A 367 18.50 -3.07 5.69
CA ALA A 367 17.41 -2.42 6.43
C ALA A 367 16.79 -3.34 7.49
N ASP A 368 16.85 -4.65 7.29
CA ASP A 368 16.48 -5.68 8.25
C ASP A 368 17.32 -5.66 9.53
N GLN A 369 18.50 -5.03 9.51
CA GLN A 369 19.39 -4.90 10.69
C GLN A 369 18.93 -3.78 11.66
N ASP A 370 17.98 -2.95 11.29
CA ASP A 370 17.40 -1.98 12.19
C ASP A 370 16.68 -2.70 13.37
N PRO A 371 16.96 -2.33 14.64
CA PRO A 371 16.36 -2.99 15.81
C PRO A 371 14.83 -3.05 15.80
N TYR A 372 14.17 -2.14 15.11
CA TYR A 372 12.71 -2.15 14.94
C TYR A 372 12.22 -3.41 14.24
N PHE A 373 12.98 -3.90 13.25
CA PHE A 373 12.66 -5.09 12.48
C PHE A 373 13.20 -6.40 13.08
N GLN A 374 13.98 -6.32 14.17
CA GLN A 374 14.60 -7.45 14.86
C GLN A 374 13.72 -8.01 15.98
N THR A 375 12.41 -7.95 15.83
CA THR A 375 11.45 -8.41 16.84
C THR A 375 10.63 -9.60 16.35
N GLU A 376 10.03 -10.35 17.27
CA GLU A 376 9.14 -11.47 16.93
C GLU A 376 7.96 -11.06 16.05
N GLN A 377 7.60 -9.78 16.04
CA GLN A 377 6.55 -9.22 15.20
C GLN A 377 6.96 -9.12 13.72
N PHE A 378 8.26 -9.21 13.41
CA PHE A 378 8.77 -9.14 12.03
C PHE A 378 9.45 -10.43 11.57
N GLU A 379 9.73 -11.35 12.47
CA GLU A 379 10.51 -12.57 12.20
C GLU A 379 9.89 -13.41 11.07
N GLY A 380 8.57 -13.52 11.02
CA GLY A 380 7.86 -14.29 10.00
C GLY A 380 8.17 -13.82 8.59
N TRP A 381 8.04 -12.52 8.33
CA TRP A 381 8.28 -11.95 7.00
C TRP A 381 9.73 -12.08 6.54
N PHE A 382 10.70 -11.86 7.44
CA PHE A 382 12.11 -12.02 7.07
C PHE A 382 12.51 -13.48 6.87
N LYS A 383 11.89 -14.41 7.59
CA LYS A 383 12.06 -15.86 7.34
C LYS A 383 11.51 -16.25 5.96
N GLU A 384 10.36 -15.71 5.55
CA GLU A 384 9.78 -15.96 4.23
C GLU A 384 10.62 -15.37 3.08
N LEU A 385 11.18 -14.17 3.29
CA LEU A 385 12.03 -13.55 2.28
C LEU A 385 13.35 -14.30 2.04
N ASN A 386 13.85 -14.98 3.07
CA ASN A 386 15.18 -15.60 3.06
C ASN A 386 15.14 -17.14 3.05
N GLY A 387 14.02 -17.77 3.34
CA GLY A 387 13.89 -19.23 3.44
C GLY A 387 13.57 -19.87 2.09
N GLU A 388 14.28 -20.94 1.72
CA GLU A 388 14.12 -21.67 0.44
C GLU A 388 12.76 -22.35 0.28
N GLN A 389 12.03 -22.58 1.40
CA GLN A 389 10.69 -23.17 1.39
C GLN A 389 9.57 -22.16 1.15
N TYR A 390 9.90 -20.88 1.08
CA TYR A 390 8.93 -19.81 0.85
C TYR A 390 9.14 -19.18 -0.51
N GLU A 391 8.17 -19.34 -1.39
CA GLU A 391 8.19 -18.80 -2.74
C GLU A 391 7.07 -17.76 -2.89
N PRO A 392 7.34 -16.46 -2.65
CA PRO A 392 6.30 -15.44 -2.73
C PRO A 392 5.57 -15.43 -4.08
N THR A 393 4.25 -15.33 -4.02
CA THR A 393 3.35 -15.35 -5.17
C THR A 393 2.94 -13.93 -5.56
N THR A 394 3.31 -13.51 -6.75
CA THR A 394 2.76 -12.29 -7.37
C THR A 394 1.47 -12.63 -8.11
N MET A 395 0.44 -11.81 -7.93
CA MET A 395 -0.82 -11.98 -8.64
C MET A 395 -0.66 -11.67 -10.15
N PRO A 396 -1.41 -12.33 -11.05
CA PRO A 396 -1.30 -12.09 -12.50
C PRO A 396 -2.02 -10.80 -12.92
N THR A 397 -1.57 -9.67 -12.35
CA THR A 397 -2.15 -8.34 -12.53
C THR A 397 -2.01 -7.78 -13.95
N TYR A 398 -1.21 -8.44 -14.78
CA TYR A 398 -1.11 -8.17 -16.21
C TYR A 398 -2.35 -8.61 -17.02
N LEU A 399 -3.22 -9.41 -16.42
CA LEU A 399 -4.49 -9.78 -17.03
C LEU A 399 -5.49 -8.62 -16.93
N GLU A 400 -6.08 -8.22 -18.04
CA GLU A 400 -6.93 -7.04 -18.12
C GLU A 400 -8.09 -7.06 -17.12
N LYS A 401 -8.66 -8.22 -16.84
CA LYS A 401 -9.79 -8.37 -15.92
C LYS A 401 -9.41 -8.96 -14.55
N TRP A 402 -8.13 -8.95 -14.19
CA TRP A 402 -7.71 -9.41 -12.87
C TRP A 402 -8.46 -8.69 -11.73
N GLY A 403 -8.60 -7.37 -11.81
CA GLY A 403 -9.32 -6.59 -10.81
C GLY A 403 -10.79 -7.04 -10.64
N TYR A 404 -11.48 -7.31 -11.75
CA TYR A 404 -12.86 -7.84 -11.73
C TYR A 404 -12.90 -9.26 -11.16
N PHE A 405 -11.98 -10.13 -11.56
CA PHE A 405 -11.86 -11.47 -10.99
C PHE A 405 -11.72 -11.43 -9.47
N ALA A 406 -10.76 -10.66 -8.98
CA ALA A 406 -10.43 -10.60 -7.55
C ALA A 406 -11.52 -9.92 -6.70
N SER A 407 -12.15 -8.85 -7.21
CA SER A 407 -13.10 -8.04 -6.43
C SER A 407 -14.56 -8.45 -6.59
N THR A 408 -14.87 -9.25 -7.60
CA THR A 408 -16.25 -9.66 -7.89
C THR A 408 -16.38 -11.18 -7.96
N VAL A 409 -15.70 -11.83 -8.92
CA VAL A 409 -15.88 -13.28 -9.13
C VAL A 409 -15.49 -14.05 -7.87
N VAL A 410 -14.27 -13.89 -7.37
CA VAL A 410 -13.82 -14.61 -6.16
C VAL A 410 -14.65 -14.22 -4.95
N LEU A 411 -14.96 -12.93 -4.77
CA LEU A 411 -15.74 -12.47 -3.63
C LEU A 411 -17.12 -13.11 -3.57
N GLU A 412 -17.90 -13.02 -4.64
CA GLU A 412 -19.27 -13.53 -4.67
C GLU A 412 -19.33 -15.05 -4.55
N THR A 413 -18.50 -15.75 -5.36
CA THR A 413 -18.50 -17.21 -5.37
C THR A 413 -17.96 -17.81 -4.08
N SER A 414 -16.92 -17.22 -3.46
CA SER A 414 -16.40 -17.69 -2.19
C SER A 414 -17.39 -17.51 -1.03
N GLN A 415 -18.15 -16.40 -1.00
CA GLN A 415 -19.21 -16.19 -0.02
C GLN A 415 -20.34 -17.24 -0.16
N GLU A 416 -20.77 -17.53 -1.40
CA GLU A 416 -21.75 -18.60 -1.65
C GLU A 416 -21.25 -19.96 -1.13
N ALA A 417 -19.96 -20.27 -1.36
CA ALA A 417 -19.39 -21.53 -0.93
C ALA A 417 -19.18 -21.58 0.58
N LEU A 418 -18.74 -20.50 1.24
CA LEU A 418 -18.67 -20.41 2.71
C LEU A 418 -20.05 -20.70 3.33
N LEU A 419 -21.14 -20.23 2.72
CA LEU A 419 -22.50 -20.48 3.14
C LEU A 419 -23.05 -21.87 2.72
N GLY A 420 -22.21 -22.71 2.12
CA GLY A 420 -22.59 -24.08 1.73
C GLY A 420 -23.45 -24.17 0.48
N GLN A 421 -23.53 -23.11 -0.34
CA GLN A 421 -24.33 -23.09 -1.57
C GLN A 421 -23.58 -23.61 -2.79
N ARG A 422 -22.24 -23.69 -2.71
CA ARG A 422 -21.34 -24.17 -3.76
C ARG A 422 -20.26 -25.07 -3.16
N SER A 423 -19.70 -25.97 -3.96
CA SER A 423 -18.55 -26.78 -3.56
C SER A 423 -17.22 -26.11 -3.92
N ALA A 424 -16.12 -26.57 -3.30
CA ALA A 424 -14.76 -26.14 -3.68
C ALA A 424 -14.46 -26.39 -5.15
N GLN A 425 -14.95 -27.52 -5.72
CA GLN A 425 -14.76 -27.85 -7.12
C GLN A 425 -15.49 -26.86 -8.05
N ASP A 426 -16.73 -26.46 -7.73
CA ASP A 426 -17.48 -25.50 -8.53
C ASP A 426 -16.74 -24.14 -8.58
N LEU A 427 -16.17 -23.67 -7.46
CA LEU A 427 -15.36 -22.47 -7.42
C LEU A 427 -14.11 -22.61 -8.30
N ALA A 428 -13.38 -23.67 -8.07
CA ALA A 428 -12.13 -23.97 -8.75
C ALA A 428 -12.31 -24.00 -10.28
N ASP A 429 -13.37 -24.65 -10.75
CA ASP A 429 -13.68 -24.75 -12.17
C ASP A 429 -14.03 -23.38 -12.77
N GLU A 430 -14.88 -22.59 -12.11
CA GLU A 430 -15.24 -21.25 -12.56
C GLU A 430 -14.03 -20.30 -12.60
N TRP A 431 -13.20 -20.35 -11.54
CA TRP A 431 -11.99 -19.52 -11.48
C TRP A 431 -10.97 -19.93 -12.54
N ALA A 432 -10.81 -21.24 -12.78
CA ALA A 432 -9.90 -21.75 -13.78
C ALA A 432 -10.37 -21.40 -15.21
N GLU A 433 -11.66 -21.50 -15.50
CA GLU A 433 -12.23 -21.11 -16.80
C GLU A 433 -11.99 -19.60 -17.04
N PHE A 434 -12.34 -18.76 -16.08
CA PHE A 434 -12.16 -17.31 -16.17
C PHE A 434 -10.70 -16.93 -16.44
N LEU A 435 -9.78 -17.45 -15.63
CA LEU A 435 -8.36 -17.12 -15.75
C LEU A 435 -7.74 -17.67 -17.04
N THR A 436 -8.13 -18.86 -17.49
CA THR A 436 -7.69 -19.43 -18.76
C THR A 436 -8.10 -18.54 -19.93
N ASP A 437 -9.34 -18.08 -19.95
CA ASP A 437 -9.86 -17.19 -20.98
C ASP A 437 -9.16 -15.84 -21.02
N GLU A 438 -8.90 -15.24 -19.86
CA GLU A 438 -8.18 -13.96 -19.77
C GLU A 438 -6.71 -14.11 -20.16
N HIS A 439 -6.06 -15.22 -19.78
CA HIS A 439 -4.69 -15.52 -20.18
C HIS A 439 -4.56 -15.73 -21.69
N ALA A 440 -5.48 -16.46 -22.31
CA ALA A 440 -5.52 -16.62 -23.76
C ALA A 440 -5.68 -15.27 -24.49
N LYS A 441 -6.52 -14.36 -23.97
CA LYS A 441 -6.66 -13.00 -24.51
C LYS A 441 -5.39 -12.18 -24.38
N TRP A 442 -4.69 -12.32 -23.26
CA TRP A 442 -3.40 -11.66 -23.03
C TRP A 442 -2.33 -12.21 -24.00
N GLN A 443 -2.19 -13.53 -24.12
CA GLN A 443 -1.26 -14.15 -25.06
C GLN A 443 -1.51 -13.73 -26.51
N ALA A 444 -2.76 -13.58 -26.91
CA ALA A 444 -3.11 -13.15 -28.28
C ALA A 444 -2.70 -11.70 -28.61
N LYS A 445 -2.33 -10.91 -27.60
CA LYS A 445 -1.87 -9.51 -27.74
C LYS A 445 -0.34 -9.39 -27.72
N GLN A 446 0.39 -10.48 -27.35
CA GLN A 446 1.85 -10.54 -27.34
C GLN A 446 2.40 -10.88 -28.72
#